data_4522cdfff297b12c5b552c7f6047054a
#
_entry.id   4522cdfff297b12c5b552c7f6047054a
#
_cell.length_a   1.000
_cell.length_b   1.000
_cell.length_c   1.000
_cell.angle_alpha   90.00
_cell.angle_beta   90.00
_cell.angle_gamma   90.00
#
_symmetry.space_group_name_H-M   'P 1'
#
loop_
_entity.id
_entity.type
_entity.pdbx_description
1 polymer ?
#
loop_
_entity_poly.entity_id
_entity_poly.type
_entity_poly.pdbx_seq_one_letter_code
_entity_poly.pdbx_strand_id
1 'polypeptide(L)'
;MNKLIVASFALVLLSGCVEREMTIKSDPAHAQVYLEGQETGQTPCTVQFVHYGVREIALYKDGYETKKVFQEIKPPWYQIFPIDFFAEALWPFTVKDQHVLAYKLETVKPVDQDALLERAREMRKKNMEIPLK
;
A
#
# COMPACT_ATOMS: atom_id res chain seq x y z
N MET A 1 -8.99 5.65 -50.77
CA MET A 1 -8.66 6.74 -49.86
C MET A 1 -9.43 6.65 -48.53
N ASN A 2 -10.74 6.37 -48.57
CA ASN A 2 -11.56 6.33 -47.37
C ASN A 2 -11.23 5.21 -46.34
N LYS A 3 -10.77 4.03 -46.83
CA LYS A 3 -10.44 2.90 -45.91
C LYS A 3 -9.19 3.14 -45.08
N LEU A 4 -8.17 3.83 -45.64
CA LEU A 4 -6.96 4.21 -44.91
C LEU A 4 -7.23 5.29 -43.84
N ILE A 5 -8.11 6.25 -44.15
CA ILE A 5 -8.51 7.31 -43.21
C ILE A 5 -9.31 6.70 -42.03
N VAL A 6 -10.21 5.78 -42.32
CA VAL A 6 -10.98 5.08 -41.29
C VAL A 6 -10.07 4.21 -40.41
N ALA A 7 -9.12 3.49 -40.99
CA ALA A 7 -8.15 2.70 -40.25
C ALA A 7 -7.21 3.57 -39.39
N SER A 8 -6.78 4.72 -39.90
CA SER A 8 -5.96 5.67 -39.12
C SER A 8 -6.76 6.31 -37.98
N PHE A 9 -8.02 6.65 -38.20
CA PHE A 9 -8.90 7.20 -37.18
C PHE A 9 -9.23 6.15 -36.10
N ALA A 10 -9.43 4.89 -36.47
CA ALA A 10 -9.64 3.80 -35.50
C ALA A 10 -8.41 3.54 -34.62
N LEU A 11 -7.19 3.74 -35.15
CA LEU A 11 -5.95 3.54 -34.40
C LEU A 11 -5.73 4.62 -33.32
N VAL A 12 -6.24 5.83 -33.53
CA VAL A 12 -6.14 6.94 -32.57
C VAL A 12 -7.09 6.78 -31.38
N LEU A 13 -8.16 6.00 -31.55
CA LEU A 13 -9.16 5.77 -30.49
C LEU A 13 -8.75 4.68 -29.45
N LEU A 14 -7.62 4.00 -29.69
CA LEU A 14 -7.14 2.90 -28.83
C LEU A 14 -6.23 3.35 -27.67
N SER A 15 -6.07 4.64 -27.43
CA SER A 15 -5.25 5.15 -26.32
C SER A 15 -6.09 5.45 -25.07
N GLY A 16 -6.68 4.44 -24.46
CA GLY A 16 -7.25 4.54 -23.12
C GLY A 16 -6.13 4.46 -22.06
N CYS A 17 -6.05 5.44 -21.16
CA CYS A 17 -5.15 5.39 -20.01
C CYS A 17 -5.98 5.10 -18.74
N VAL A 18 -5.56 4.14 -17.93
CA VAL A 18 -6.10 3.91 -16.59
C VAL A 18 -5.11 4.46 -15.57
N GLU A 19 -5.53 5.46 -14.81
CA GLU A 19 -4.77 6.02 -13.70
C GLU A 19 -5.23 5.32 -12.41
N ARG A 20 -4.29 4.63 -11.76
CA ARG A 20 -4.51 3.93 -10.49
C ARG A 20 -3.80 4.69 -9.38
N GLU A 21 -4.56 5.20 -8.43
CA GLU A 21 -4.04 6.01 -7.34
C GLU A 21 -4.47 5.44 -5.98
N MET A 22 -3.54 5.49 -5.03
CA MET A 22 -3.78 5.10 -3.65
C MET A 22 -3.45 6.28 -2.75
N THR A 23 -4.44 6.77 -2.00
CA THR A 23 -4.26 7.82 -1.01
C THR A 23 -4.16 7.21 0.39
N ILE A 24 -3.00 7.41 1.03
CA ILE A 24 -2.72 6.92 2.37
C ILE A 24 -2.90 8.07 3.37
N LYS A 25 -3.78 7.87 4.35
CA LYS A 25 -4.06 8.80 5.44
C LYS A 25 -3.73 8.17 6.78
N SER A 26 -3.34 8.97 7.75
CA SER A 26 -3.16 8.52 9.13
C SER A 26 -3.77 9.50 10.13
N ASP A 27 -4.12 8.96 11.29
CA ASP A 27 -4.47 9.72 12.49
C ASP A 27 -3.51 9.30 13.62
N PRO A 28 -2.65 10.24 14.07
CA PRO A 28 -2.47 11.61 13.62
C PRO A 28 -1.82 11.73 12.23
N ALA A 29 -2.07 12.85 11.55
CA ALA A 29 -1.48 13.17 10.26
C ALA A 29 0.06 13.38 10.34
N HIS A 30 0.72 13.50 9.17
CA HIS A 30 2.16 13.67 9.04
C HIS A 30 2.97 12.49 9.59
N ALA A 31 2.49 11.27 9.41
CA ALA A 31 3.28 10.06 9.59
C ALA A 31 4.10 9.78 8.33
N GLN A 32 5.36 9.39 8.50
CA GLN A 32 6.22 8.94 7.41
C GLN A 32 5.71 7.62 6.85
N VAL A 33 5.57 7.55 5.53
CA VAL A 33 5.03 6.37 4.82
C VAL A 33 6.14 5.67 4.07
N TYR A 34 6.26 4.38 4.31
CA TYR A 34 7.10 3.47 3.52
C TYR A 34 6.19 2.49 2.80
N LEU A 35 6.35 2.40 1.48
CA LEU A 35 5.66 1.44 0.64
C LEU A 35 6.70 0.42 0.13
N GLU A 36 6.51 -0.85 0.47
CA GLU A 36 7.44 -1.93 0.09
C GLU A 36 8.90 -1.62 0.48
N GLY A 37 9.10 -0.98 1.64
CA GLY A 37 10.42 -0.58 2.14
C GLY A 37 10.99 0.70 1.55
N GLN A 38 10.31 1.33 0.58
CA GLN A 38 10.73 2.60 0.00
C GLN A 38 9.97 3.76 0.64
N GLU A 39 10.71 4.80 1.00
CA GLU A 39 10.12 6.04 1.52
C GLU A 39 9.32 6.74 0.42
N THR A 40 8.05 7.01 0.71
CA THR A 40 7.12 7.57 -0.26
C THR A 40 6.75 9.01 0.07
N GLY A 41 6.73 9.37 1.35
CA GLY A 41 6.38 10.71 1.83
C GLY A 41 5.64 10.69 3.16
N GLN A 42 4.92 11.76 3.45
CA GLN A 42 4.16 11.91 4.70
C GLN A 42 2.66 11.92 4.43
N THR A 43 1.89 11.33 5.37
CA THR A 43 0.43 11.34 5.28
C THR A 43 -0.16 12.74 5.47
N PRO A 44 -1.20 13.12 4.69
CA PRO A 44 -1.78 12.37 3.60
C PRO A 44 -0.91 12.39 2.34
N CYS A 45 -0.65 11.23 1.71
CA CYS A 45 0.06 11.15 0.44
C CYS A 45 -0.70 10.28 -0.56
N THR A 46 -0.57 10.63 -1.84
CA THR A 46 -1.16 9.88 -2.95
C THR A 46 -0.05 9.27 -3.79
N VAL A 47 -0.15 7.99 -4.03
CA VAL A 47 0.83 7.19 -4.77
C VAL A 47 0.15 6.53 -5.95
N GLN A 48 0.78 6.58 -7.11
CA GLN A 48 0.35 5.81 -8.26
C GLN A 48 0.87 4.39 -8.18
N PHE A 49 0.06 3.43 -8.62
CA PHE A 49 0.46 2.03 -8.67
C PHE A 49 0.04 1.39 -10.00
N VAL A 50 0.78 0.37 -10.41
CA VAL A 50 0.55 -0.31 -11.70
C VAL A 50 -0.17 -1.64 -11.49
N HIS A 51 0.13 -2.35 -10.41
CA HIS A 51 -0.34 -3.70 -10.19
C HIS A 51 -1.18 -3.78 -8.91
N TYR A 52 -2.30 -4.50 -9.00
CA TYR A 52 -3.09 -4.89 -7.84
C TYR A 52 -2.40 -6.01 -7.06
N GLY A 53 -2.81 -6.22 -5.83
CA GLY A 53 -2.30 -7.26 -4.96
C GLY A 53 -2.04 -6.78 -3.55
N VAL A 54 -1.29 -7.56 -2.80
CA VAL A 54 -0.92 -7.25 -1.42
C VAL A 54 0.31 -6.35 -1.41
N ARG A 55 0.20 -5.22 -0.71
CA ARG A 55 1.28 -4.25 -0.55
C ARG A 55 1.62 -4.06 0.92
N GLU A 56 2.91 -4.03 1.22
CA GLU A 56 3.38 -3.69 2.56
C GLU A 56 3.42 -2.16 2.71
N ILE A 57 2.66 -1.66 3.68
CA ILE A 57 2.64 -0.24 4.06
C ILE A 57 3.13 -0.14 5.50
N ALA A 58 4.19 0.62 5.72
CA ALA A 58 4.69 0.93 7.04
C ALA A 58 4.55 2.42 7.32
N LEU A 59 3.97 2.74 8.47
CA LEU A 59 3.75 4.10 8.95
C LEU A 59 4.61 4.33 10.19
N TYR A 60 5.41 5.37 10.15
CA TYR A 60 6.29 5.78 11.25
C TYR A 60 5.97 7.21 11.66
N LYS A 61 5.85 7.44 12.97
CA LYS A 61 5.71 8.77 13.55
C LYS A 61 6.30 8.80 14.94
N ASP A 62 7.04 9.84 15.27
CA ASP A 62 7.65 10.02 16.59
C ASP A 62 6.61 10.04 17.70
N GLY A 63 6.84 9.24 18.75
CA GLY A 63 5.92 9.06 19.87
C GLY A 63 4.76 8.09 19.63
N TYR A 64 4.73 7.45 18.45
CA TYR A 64 3.72 6.45 18.08
C TYR A 64 4.36 5.11 17.72
N GLU A 65 3.62 4.04 17.91
CA GLU A 65 4.07 2.72 17.50
C GLU A 65 4.12 2.62 15.98
N THR A 66 5.21 2.04 15.44
CA THR A 66 5.34 1.78 14.00
C THR A 66 4.26 0.79 13.56
N LYS A 67 3.42 1.19 12.62
CA LYS A 67 2.36 0.35 12.10
C LYS A 67 2.73 -0.22 10.75
N LYS A 68 2.90 -1.54 10.67
CA LYS A 68 3.09 -2.28 9.43
C LYS A 68 1.80 -3.03 9.09
N VAL A 69 1.33 -2.85 7.86
CA VAL A 69 0.10 -3.45 7.37
C VAL A 69 0.34 -4.02 5.98
N PHE A 70 -0.12 -5.24 5.75
CA PHE A 70 -0.22 -5.84 4.42
C PHE A 70 -1.61 -5.57 3.88
N GLN A 71 -1.72 -4.57 3.02
CA GLN A 71 -2.99 -4.14 2.45
C GLN A 71 -3.22 -4.80 1.10
N GLU A 72 -4.30 -5.54 0.97
CA GLU A 72 -4.76 -6.07 -0.30
C GLU A 72 -5.53 -5.00 -1.06
N ILE A 73 -5.06 -4.67 -2.26
CA ILE A 73 -5.73 -3.77 -3.20
C ILE A 73 -6.36 -4.65 -4.27
N LYS A 74 -7.68 -4.72 -4.27
CA LYS A 74 -8.44 -5.56 -5.21
C LYS A 74 -8.75 -4.81 -6.49
N PRO A 75 -8.63 -5.47 -7.65
CA PRO A 75 -9.07 -4.87 -8.90
C PRO A 75 -10.59 -4.67 -8.88
N PRO A 76 -11.09 -3.57 -9.43
CA PRO A 76 -12.52 -3.39 -9.63
C PRO A 76 -13.07 -4.42 -10.62
N TRP A 77 -14.38 -4.70 -10.54
CA TRP A 77 -15.03 -5.74 -11.33
C TRP A 77 -14.89 -5.57 -12.86
N TYR A 78 -14.71 -4.33 -13.33
CA TYR A 78 -14.54 -4.04 -14.76
C TYR A 78 -13.12 -4.34 -15.26
N GLN A 79 -12.18 -4.68 -14.39
CA GLN A 79 -10.82 -5.13 -14.73
C GLN A 79 -10.65 -6.65 -14.64
N ILE A 80 -11.75 -7.40 -14.65
CA ILE A 80 -11.73 -8.87 -14.69
C ILE A 80 -11.94 -9.31 -16.14
N PHE A 81 -11.07 -10.20 -16.64
CA PHE A 81 -11.21 -10.79 -17.98
C PHE A 81 -12.61 -11.47 -18.14
N PRO A 82 -13.34 -11.25 -19.25
CA PRO A 82 -12.97 -10.52 -20.49
C PRO A 82 -13.38 -9.04 -20.52
N ILE A 83 -13.95 -8.49 -19.45
CA ILE A 83 -14.52 -7.13 -19.39
C ILE A 83 -13.43 -6.08 -19.51
N ASP A 84 -12.24 -6.37 -18.97
CA ASP A 84 -11.03 -5.54 -18.99
C ASP A 84 -10.68 -5.08 -20.43
N PHE A 85 -10.69 -6.01 -21.38
CA PHE A 85 -10.42 -5.71 -22.78
C PHE A 85 -11.40 -4.69 -23.37
N PHE A 86 -12.70 -4.81 -23.03
CA PHE A 86 -13.70 -3.86 -23.51
C PHE A 86 -13.62 -2.51 -22.79
N ALA A 87 -13.28 -2.50 -21.52
CA ALA A 87 -13.14 -1.29 -20.72
C ALA A 87 -11.91 -0.47 -21.14
N GLU A 88 -10.78 -1.11 -21.44
CA GLU A 88 -9.55 -0.42 -21.84
C GLU A 88 -9.54 -0.06 -23.35
N ALA A 89 -10.09 -0.94 -24.22
CA ALA A 89 -9.99 -0.75 -25.67
C ALA A 89 -11.14 0.08 -26.28
N LEU A 90 -12.34 0.07 -25.69
CA LEU A 90 -13.53 0.72 -26.26
C LEU A 90 -13.97 1.96 -25.50
N TRP A 91 -13.40 2.22 -24.29
CA TRP A 91 -13.79 3.37 -23.48
C TRP A 91 -12.85 4.54 -23.72
N PRO A 92 -13.30 5.62 -24.40
CA PRO A 92 -12.43 6.74 -24.80
C PRO A 92 -12.09 7.71 -23.66
N PHE A 93 -12.40 7.37 -22.42
CA PHE A 93 -12.17 8.22 -21.27
C PHE A 93 -11.16 7.60 -20.30
N THR A 94 -10.36 8.45 -19.63
CA THR A 94 -9.46 8.02 -18.55
C THR A 94 -10.28 7.52 -17.37
N VAL A 95 -10.15 6.24 -17.05
CA VAL A 95 -10.76 5.65 -15.86
C VAL A 95 -9.81 5.86 -14.68
N LYS A 96 -10.28 6.59 -13.65
CA LYS A 96 -9.53 6.79 -12.40
C LYS A 96 -9.97 5.80 -11.36
N ASP A 97 -9.04 4.95 -10.94
CA ASP A 97 -9.24 4.03 -9.83
C ASP A 97 -8.55 4.58 -8.58
N GLN A 98 -9.35 5.02 -7.61
CA GLN A 98 -8.86 5.69 -6.41
C GLN A 98 -9.18 4.87 -5.16
N HIS A 99 -8.13 4.41 -4.48
CA HIS A 99 -8.24 3.73 -3.20
C HIS A 99 -7.84 4.68 -2.07
N VAL A 100 -8.69 4.83 -1.06
CA VAL A 100 -8.39 5.63 0.14
C VAL A 100 -8.19 4.70 1.32
N LEU A 101 -6.98 4.71 1.87
CA LEU A 101 -6.57 3.92 3.02
C LEU A 101 -6.37 4.84 4.22
N ALA A 102 -7.06 4.57 5.33
CA ALA A 102 -6.96 5.35 6.55
C ALA A 102 -6.48 4.46 7.71
N TYR A 103 -5.43 4.89 8.39
CA TYR A 103 -4.82 4.15 9.49
C TYR A 103 -4.77 5.00 10.75
N LYS A 104 -5.12 4.40 11.88
CA LYS A 104 -4.94 5.00 13.19
C LYS A 104 -3.64 4.49 13.80
N LEU A 105 -2.79 5.41 14.26
CA LEU A 105 -1.56 5.11 14.98
C LEU A 105 -1.84 5.13 16.48
N GLU A 106 -1.21 4.20 17.20
CA GLU A 106 -1.29 4.13 18.65
C GLU A 106 -0.03 4.76 19.26
N THR A 107 -0.21 5.49 20.36
CA THR A 107 0.93 6.06 21.09
C THR A 107 1.78 4.96 21.70
N VAL A 108 3.10 5.14 21.68
CA VAL A 108 4.01 4.21 22.36
C VAL A 108 3.65 4.15 23.84
N LYS A 109 3.34 2.96 24.33
CA LYS A 109 3.12 2.75 25.77
C LYS A 109 4.46 2.86 26.49
N PRO A 110 4.51 3.56 27.65
CA PRO A 110 5.73 3.59 28.44
C PRO A 110 6.11 2.15 28.81
N VAL A 111 7.33 1.80 28.50
CA VAL A 111 7.84 0.46 28.79
C VAL A 111 8.10 0.39 30.30
N ASP A 112 7.49 -0.58 30.96
CA ASP A 112 7.81 -0.91 32.35
C ASP A 112 9.22 -1.54 32.38
N GLN A 113 10.19 -0.74 32.81
CA GLN A 113 11.59 -1.15 32.86
C GLN A 113 11.80 -2.30 33.86
N ASP A 114 11.07 -2.32 34.96
CA ASP A 114 11.20 -3.35 35.97
C ASP A 114 10.73 -4.71 35.46
N ALA A 115 9.59 -4.74 34.78
CA ALA A 115 9.09 -5.95 34.13
C ALA A 115 10.02 -6.47 33.03
N LEU A 116 10.71 -5.58 32.29
CA LEU A 116 11.71 -5.99 31.28
C LEU A 116 12.95 -6.58 31.95
N LEU A 117 13.42 -5.97 33.03
CA LEU A 117 14.61 -6.47 33.76
C LEU A 117 14.33 -7.84 34.38
N GLU A 118 13.14 -8.07 34.89
CA GLU A 118 12.74 -9.38 35.41
C GLU A 118 12.72 -10.45 34.30
N ARG A 119 12.09 -10.18 33.17
CA ARG A 119 12.10 -11.10 32.02
C ARG A 119 13.52 -11.39 31.53
N ALA A 120 14.37 -10.36 31.50
CA ALA A 120 15.78 -10.55 31.09
C ALA A 120 16.54 -11.46 32.08
N ARG A 121 16.29 -11.31 33.40
CA ARG A 121 16.87 -12.16 34.44
C ARG A 121 16.38 -13.61 34.35
N GLU A 122 15.08 -13.79 34.12
CA GLU A 122 14.49 -15.12 33.92
C GLU A 122 15.06 -15.83 32.68
N MET A 123 15.16 -15.14 31.55
CA MET A 123 15.77 -15.68 30.35
C MET A 123 17.24 -16.06 30.55
N ARG A 124 18.00 -15.23 31.26
CA ARG A 124 19.41 -15.54 31.58
C ARG A 124 19.50 -16.77 32.46
N LYS A 125 18.67 -16.90 33.47
CA LYS A 125 18.63 -18.07 34.36
C LYS A 125 18.29 -19.33 33.56
N LYS A 126 17.27 -19.29 32.73
CA LYS A 126 16.86 -20.40 31.87
C LYS A 126 17.97 -20.83 30.92
N ASN A 127 18.70 -19.88 30.32
CA ASN A 127 19.81 -20.21 29.42
C ASN A 127 21.02 -20.83 30.15
N MET A 128 21.25 -20.47 31.41
CA MET A 128 22.31 -21.08 32.22
C MET A 128 21.97 -22.50 32.69
N GLU A 129 20.68 -22.84 32.75
CA GLU A 129 20.19 -24.18 33.11
C GLU A 129 20.18 -25.19 31.93
N ILE A 130 20.43 -24.72 30.69
CA ILE A 130 20.51 -25.61 29.51
C ILE A 130 21.90 -26.24 29.50
N PRO A 131 22.03 -27.56 29.76
CA PRO A 131 23.32 -28.25 29.71
C PRO A 131 23.82 -28.22 28.27
N LEU A 132 25.05 -27.73 28.08
CA LEU A 132 25.77 -27.86 26.83
C LEU A 132 25.99 -29.39 26.56
N LYS A 133 25.35 -29.89 25.51
CA LYS A 133 25.45 -31.27 25.07
C LYS A 133 26.52 -31.39 24.01
#